data_6f0208d43a604d63cbf8048efd8f4ff3
#
_entry.id   6f0208d43a604d63cbf8048efd8f4ff3
#
_cell.length_a   1.000
_cell.length_b   1.000
_cell.length_c   1.000
_cell.angle_alpha   90.00
_cell.angle_beta   90.00
_cell.angle_gamma   90.00
#
_symmetry.space_group_name_H-M   'P 1'
#
loop_
_entity.id
_entity.type
_entity.pdbx_description
1 polymer ?
#
loop_
_entity_poly.entity_id
_entity_poly.type
_entity_poly.pdbx_seq_one_letter_code
_entity_poly.pdbx_strand_id
1 'polypeptide(L)'
;MRNIYFTDGSPEGFFTAVFDAYADKDAFVSSSKALQTALDDRFIAVSPVGEKAQRVVKKLRAVDKNSLCEIDFILRTPAADREQTAFDYIRLLVKQRRPVRGMLVRPEVRRAMELVDRVGAERHLL
;
A
#
# COMPACT_ATOMS: atom_id res chain seq x y z
N MET A 1 -1.51 20.02 4.02
CA MET A 1 -0.31 19.77 3.21
C MET A 1 -0.03 18.27 3.18
N ARG A 2 0.08 17.70 1.97
CA ARG A 2 0.43 16.29 1.80
C ARG A 2 1.89 16.14 1.42
N ASN A 3 2.50 15.07 1.89
CA ASN A 3 3.80 14.62 1.41
C ASN A 3 3.55 13.42 0.50
N ILE A 4 3.76 13.59 -0.78
CA ILE A 4 3.49 12.56 -1.78
C ILE A 4 4.77 11.79 -2.05
N TYR A 5 4.77 10.51 -1.66
CA TYR A 5 5.90 9.60 -1.88
C TYR A 5 5.66 8.88 -3.20
N PHE A 6 6.39 9.30 -4.22
CA PHE A 6 6.29 8.70 -5.55
C PHE A 6 7.23 7.51 -5.68
N THR A 7 6.67 6.38 -6.07
CA THR A 7 7.42 5.16 -6.33
C THR A 7 7.49 4.86 -7.83
N ASP A 8 8.36 3.93 -8.20
CA ASP A 8 8.49 3.47 -9.57
C ASP A 8 7.41 2.45 -9.99
N GLY A 9 6.47 2.14 -9.09
CA GLY A 9 5.43 1.14 -9.34
C GLY A 9 5.84 -0.29 -9.06
N SER A 10 7.11 -0.56 -8.73
CA SER A 10 7.56 -1.89 -8.35
C SER A 10 7.19 -2.21 -6.90
N PRO A 11 7.04 -3.51 -6.55
CA PRO A 11 6.83 -3.90 -5.16
C PRO A 11 7.94 -3.42 -4.22
N GLU A 12 9.19 -3.54 -4.63
CA GLU A 12 10.33 -3.09 -3.82
C GLU A 12 10.27 -1.59 -3.57
N GLY A 13 9.96 -0.80 -4.60
CA GLY A 13 9.77 0.65 -4.46
C GLY A 13 8.62 0.98 -3.55
N PHE A 14 7.51 0.27 -3.65
CA PHE A 14 6.36 0.45 -2.77
C PHE A 14 6.74 0.20 -1.31
N PHE A 15 7.37 -0.93 -1.00
CA PHE A 15 7.75 -1.25 0.39
C PHE A 15 8.80 -0.28 0.93
N THR A 16 9.69 0.22 0.09
CA THR A 16 10.63 1.29 0.48
C THR A 16 9.85 2.55 0.87
N ALA A 17 8.85 2.94 0.08
CA ALA A 17 8.00 4.08 0.39
C ALA A 17 7.24 3.88 1.71
N VAL A 18 6.75 2.68 1.97
CA VAL A 18 6.10 2.36 3.25
C VAL A 18 7.05 2.58 4.41
N PHE A 19 8.29 2.12 4.28
CA PHE A 19 9.31 2.32 5.31
C PHE A 19 9.54 3.81 5.59
N ASP A 20 9.70 4.61 4.53
CA ASP A 20 10.00 6.03 4.67
C ASP A 20 8.80 6.85 5.16
N ALA A 21 7.60 6.45 4.75
CA ALA A 21 6.37 7.23 4.99
C ALA A 21 5.60 6.82 6.25
N TYR A 22 5.97 5.71 6.88
CA TYR A 22 5.16 5.08 7.93
C TYR A 22 4.81 6.03 9.07
N ALA A 23 5.76 6.82 9.53
CA ALA A 23 5.56 7.75 10.66
C ALA A 23 5.03 9.12 10.23
N ASP A 24 4.85 9.35 8.93
CA ASP A 24 4.42 10.65 8.39
C ASP A 24 2.89 10.69 8.31
N LYS A 25 2.27 11.53 9.11
CA LYS A 25 0.80 11.68 9.17
C LYS A 25 0.21 12.21 7.87
N ASP A 26 1.00 12.97 7.12
CA ASP A 26 0.57 13.62 5.88
C ASP A 26 0.98 12.84 4.64
N ALA A 27 1.46 11.61 4.81
CA ALA A 27 1.97 10.80 3.72
C ALA A 27 0.88 10.31 2.79
N PHE A 28 1.15 10.41 1.50
CA PHE A 28 0.34 9.83 0.43
C PHE A 28 1.29 9.08 -0.49
N VAL A 29 1.02 7.82 -0.76
CA VAL A 29 1.89 6.97 -1.58
C VAL A 29 1.25 6.72 -2.93
N SER A 30 1.99 6.98 -4.00
CA SER A 30 1.47 6.82 -5.37
C SER A 30 2.58 6.50 -6.35
N SER A 31 2.23 5.83 -7.43
CA SER A 31 3.05 5.72 -8.63
C SER A 31 2.35 6.34 -9.85
N SER A 32 1.19 6.95 -9.65
CA SER A 32 0.34 7.46 -10.73
C SER A 32 0.76 8.86 -11.15
N LYS A 33 1.07 9.01 -12.45
CA LYS A 33 1.35 10.32 -13.04
C LYS A 33 0.08 11.16 -13.22
N ALA A 34 -1.09 10.53 -13.13
CA ALA A 34 -2.40 11.18 -13.27
C ALA A 34 -2.93 11.71 -11.93
N LEU A 35 -2.14 11.61 -10.86
CA LEU A 35 -2.55 12.07 -9.55
C LEU A 35 -2.82 13.58 -9.55
N GLN A 36 -4.00 13.97 -9.06
CA GLN A 36 -4.31 15.38 -8.86
C GLN A 36 -3.62 15.89 -7.59
N THR A 37 -2.90 16.99 -7.74
CA THR A 37 -2.11 17.56 -6.66
C THR A 37 -2.57 18.97 -6.32
N ALA A 38 -2.34 19.36 -5.06
CA ALA A 38 -2.58 20.72 -4.58
C ALA A 38 -1.27 21.51 -4.60
N LEU A 39 -1.37 22.85 -4.58
CA LEU A 39 -0.20 23.73 -4.65
C LEU A 39 0.76 23.56 -3.47
N ASP A 40 0.25 23.16 -2.31
CA ASP A 40 1.06 22.97 -1.11
C ASP A 40 1.56 21.53 -0.92
N ASP A 41 1.29 20.64 -1.88
CA ASP A 41 1.79 19.28 -1.83
C ASP A 41 3.31 19.26 -1.99
N ARG A 42 3.97 18.42 -1.19
CA ARG A 42 5.41 18.17 -1.31
C ARG A 42 5.61 16.83 -2.01
N PHE A 43 6.62 16.76 -2.86
CA PHE A 43 6.90 15.55 -3.64
C PHE A 43 8.22 14.94 -3.18
N ILE A 44 8.18 13.65 -2.84
CA ILE A 44 9.34 12.90 -2.37
C ILE A 44 9.49 11.70 -3.31
N ALA A 45 10.55 11.74 -4.12
CA ALA A 45 10.86 10.61 -4.99
C ALA A 45 11.46 9.48 -4.16
N VAL A 46 10.93 8.27 -4.34
CA VAL A 46 11.38 7.08 -3.61
C VAL A 46 12.01 6.11 -4.60
N SER A 47 13.31 5.85 -4.40
CA SER A 47 14.01 4.82 -5.16
C SER A 47 14.00 3.51 -4.36
N PRO A 48 13.89 2.34 -5.03
CA PRO A 48 13.90 1.06 -4.33
C PRO A 48 15.19 0.87 -3.51
N VAL A 49 15.04 0.53 -2.24
CA VAL A 49 16.14 0.17 -1.33
C VAL A 49 15.81 -1.18 -0.72
N GLY A 50 16.49 -2.22 -1.16
CA GLY A 50 16.18 -3.60 -0.80
C GLY A 50 16.14 -3.86 0.70
N GLU A 51 17.07 -3.27 1.46
CA GLU A 51 17.11 -3.43 2.92
C GLU A 51 15.85 -2.87 3.59
N LYS A 52 15.41 -1.69 3.17
CA LYS A 52 14.18 -1.07 3.70
C LYS A 52 12.95 -1.90 3.34
N ALA A 53 12.87 -2.35 2.09
CA ALA A 53 11.77 -3.18 1.62
C ALA A 53 11.69 -4.49 2.40
N GLN A 54 12.82 -5.15 2.62
CA GLN A 54 12.87 -6.41 3.36
C GLN A 54 12.43 -6.25 4.81
N ARG A 55 12.74 -5.14 5.45
CA ARG A 55 12.29 -4.86 6.82
C ARG A 55 10.77 -4.79 6.91
N VAL A 56 10.14 -4.12 5.94
CA VAL A 56 8.69 -4.03 5.89
C VAL A 56 8.08 -5.42 5.64
N VAL A 57 8.59 -6.15 4.66
CA VAL A 57 8.10 -7.50 4.33
C VAL A 57 8.21 -8.43 5.53
N LYS A 58 9.34 -8.40 6.23
CA LYS A 58 9.55 -9.22 7.42
C LYS A 58 8.53 -8.90 8.51
N LYS A 59 8.27 -7.61 8.74
CA LYS A 59 7.28 -7.17 9.73
C LYS A 59 5.88 -7.65 9.38
N LEU A 60 5.49 -7.51 8.13
CA LEU A 60 4.16 -7.94 7.67
C LEU A 60 3.99 -9.45 7.78
N ARG A 61 5.02 -10.21 7.42
CA ARG A 61 4.99 -11.67 7.52
C ARG A 61 4.83 -12.12 8.97
N ALA A 62 5.44 -11.39 9.91
CA ALA A 62 5.32 -11.69 11.34
C ALA A 62 3.92 -11.40 11.89
N VAL A 63 3.24 -10.37 11.36
CA VAL A 63 1.90 -9.98 11.81
C VAL A 63 0.83 -10.87 11.14
N ASP A 64 0.94 -11.07 9.83
CA ASP A 64 -0.02 -11.87 9.05
C ASP A 64 0.68 -12.40 7.80
N LYS A 65 0.96 -13.68 7.77
CA LYS A 65 1.67 -14.31 6.66
C LYS A 65 0.92 -14.21 5.32
N ASN A 66 -0.39 -14.02 5.35
CA ASN A 66 -1.21 -13.90 4.15
C ASN A 66 -1.29 -12.46 3.62
N SER A 67 -0.85 -11.48 4.40
CA SER A 67 -0.95 -10.07 4.03
C SER A 67 -0.16 -9.73 2.78
N LEU A 68 0.99 -10.36 2.58
CA LEU A 68 1.84 -10.09 1.42
C LEU A 68 1.13 -10.47 0.11
N CYS A 69 0.39 -11.58 0.12
CA CYS A 69 -0.40 -12.00 -1.04
C CYS A 69 -1.51 -10.99 -1.34
N GLU A 70 -2.20 -10.54 -0.31
CA GLU A 70 -3.26 -9.53 -0.44
C GLU A 70 -2.72 -8.21 -0.98
N ILE A 71 -1.58 -7.77 -0.45
CA ILE A 71 -0.93 -6.53 -0.90
C ILE A 71 -0.48 -6.67 -2.35
N ASP A 72 0.08 -7.82 -2.73
CA ASP A 72 0.46 -8.08 -4.12
C ASP A 72 -0.75 -7.96 -5.05
N PHE A 73 -1.89 -8.51 -4.67
CA PHE A 73 -3.12 -8.40 -5.45
C PHE A 73 -3.56 -6.95 -5.60
N ILE A 74 -3.52 -6.16 -4.52
CA ILE A 74 -3.87 -4.74 -4.55
C ILE A 74 -2.97 -3.99 -5.53
N LEU A 75 -1.67 -4.23 -5.48
CA LEU A 75 -0.69 -3.54 -6.33
C LEU A 75 -0.80 -3.94 -7.81
N ARG A 76 -1.44 -5.06 -8.13
CA ARG A 76 -1.67 -5.50 -9.52
C ARG A 76 -2.90 -4.86 -10.14
N THR A 77 -3.76 -4.22 -9.35
CA THR A 77 -4.95 -3.56 -9.92
C THR A 77 -4.55 -2.30 -10.70
N PRO A 78 -5.36 -1.87 -11.69
CA PRO A 78 -5.11 -0.62 -12.39
C PRO A 78 -5.59 0.61 -11.63
N ALA A 79 -6.09 0.46 -10.41
CA ALA A 79 -6.62 1.56 -9.61
C ALA A 79 -5.54 2.60 -9.32
N ALA A 80 -5.85 3.88 -9.52
CA ALA A 80 -4.89 4.97 -9.29
C ALA A 80 -4.50 5.09 -7.81
N ASP A 81 -5.37 4.68 -6.89
CA ASP A 81 -5.14 4.73 -5.45
C ASP A 81 -4.59 3.41 -4.86
N ARG A 82 -4.11 2.51 -5.69
CA ARG A 82 -3.67 1.18 -5.24
C ARG A 82 -2.56 1.24 -4.19
N GLU A 83 -1.55 2.09 -4.39
CA GLU A 83 -0.45 2.23 -3.43
C GLU A 83 -0.95 2.81 -2.11
N GLN A 84 -1.76 3.85 -2.16
CA GLN A 84 -2.32 4.44 -0.94
C GLN A 84 -3.23 3.46 -0.21
N THR A 85 -4.04 2.71 -0.93
CA THR A 85 -4.91 1.68 -0.35
C THR A 85 -4.09 0.61 0.38
N ALA A 86 -3.03 0.11 -0.26
CA ALA A 86 -2.14 -0.86 0.36
C ALA A 86 -1.43 -0.28 1.58
N PHE A 87 -1.00 0.98 1.51
CA PHE A 87 -0.33 1.66 2.61
C PHE A 87 -1.25 1.81 3.84
N ASP A 88 -2.48 2.24 3.63
CA ASP A 88 -3.47 2.38 4.71
C ASP A 88 -3.77 1.03 5.35
N TYR A 89 -3.89 -0.02 4.53
CA TYR A 89 -4.10 -1.39 5.00
C TYR A 89 -2.93 -1.87 5.87
N ILE A 90 -1.70 -1.62 5.42
CA ILE A 90 -0.48 -1.97 6.15
C ILE A 90 -0.43 -1.24 7.50
N ARG A 91 -0.73 0.05 7.53
CA ARG A 91 -0.74 0.83 8.77
C ARG A 91 -1.69 0.23 9.79
N LEU A 92 -2.89 -0.11 9.35
CA LEU A 92 -3.89 -0.72 10.24
C LEU A 92 -3.41 -2.09 10.73
N LEU A 93 -2.90 -2.91 9.82
CA LEU A 93 -2.40 -4.25 10.13
C LEU A 93 -1.32 -4.22 11.21
N VAL A 94 -0.33 -3.34 11.05
CA VAL A 94 0.77 -3.19 12.01
C VAL A 94 0.26 -2.64 13.34
N LYS A 95 -0.67 -1.69 13.31
CA LYS A 95 -1.26 -1.11 14.51
C LYS A 95 -2.04 -2.15 15.31
N GLN A 96 -2.84 -2.98 14.66
CA GLN A 96 -3.66 -4.00 15.31
C GLN A 96 -2.85 -5.24 15.69
N ARG A 97 -1.69 -5.45 15.06
CA ARG A 97 -0.79 -6.59 15.27
C ARG A 97 -1.47 -7.95 15.05
N ARG A 98 -2.46 -7.98 14.16
CA ARG A 98 -3.23 -9.18 13.82
C ARG A 98 -3.87 -9.01 12.44
N PRO A 99 -4.33 -10.12 11.82
CA PRO A 99 -5.08 -10.01 10.57
C PRO A 99 -6.30 -9.12 10.72
N VAL A 100 -6.54 -8.25 9.73
CA VAL A 100 -7.64 -7.26 9.79
C VAL A 100 -8.65 -7.40 8.65
N ARG A 101 -8.51 -8.42 7.80
CA ARG A 101 -9.36 -8.58 6.61
C ARG A 101 -10.85 -8.68 6.93
N GLY A 102 -11.20 -9.12 8.14
CA GLY A 102 -12.59 -9.20 8.59
C GLY A 102 -13.18 -7.90 9.11
N MET A 103 -12.36 -6.85 9.24
CA MET A 103 -12.79 -5.56 9.81
C MET A 103 -13.41 -4.66 8.72
N LEU A 104 -14.48 -5.15 8.07
CA LEU A 104 -15.06 -4.48 6.90
C LEU A 104 -15.79 -3.18 7.22
N VAL A 105 -16.03 -2.86 8.49
CA VAL A 105 -16.53 -1.54 8.89
C VAL A 105 -15.48 -0.45 8.72
N ARG A 106 -14.20 -0.81 8.69
CA ARG A 106 -13.11 0.14 8.46
C ARG A 106 -12.97 0.42 6.96
N PRO A 107 -13.00 1.70 6.54
CA PRO A 107 -12.89 2.05 5.11
C PRO A 107 -11.61 1.52 4.48
N GLU A 108 -10.48 1.52 5.22
CA GLU A 108 -9.20 1.03 4.73
C GLU A 108 -9.28 -0.45 4.35
N VAL A 109 -9.93 -1.26 5.18
CA VAL A 109 -10.08 -2.69 4.93
C VAL A 109 -11.06 -2.94 3.79
N ARG A 110 -12.19 -2.21 3.79
CA ARG A 110 -13.21 -2.35 2.76
C ARG A 110 -12.63 -2.09 1.38
N ARG A 111 -11.89 -0.99 1.23
CA ARG A 111 -11.27 -0.63 -0.05
C ARG A 111 -10.21 -1.66 -0.45
N ALA A 112 -9.37 -2.09 0.49
CA ALA A 112 -8.36 -3.10 0.23
C ALA A 112 -8.97 -4.40 -0.27
N MET A 113 -10.02 -4.89 0.41
CA MET A 113 -10.68 -6.14 0.03
C MET A 113 -11.40 -6.03 -1.31
N GLU A 114 -11.95 -4.86 -1.63
CA GLU A 114 -12.54 -4.59 -2.93
C GLU A 114 -11.52 -4.78 -4.05
N LEU A 115 -10.30 -4.28 -3.88
CA LEU A 115 -9.24 -4.45 -4.88
C LEU A 115 -8.73 -5.89 -4.95
N VAL A 116 -8.62 -6.57 -3.81
CA VAL A 116 -8.23 -7.99 -3.77
C VAL A 116 -9.26 -8.83 -4.54
N ASP A 117 -10.54 -8.56 -4.32
CA ASP A 117 -11.62 -9.31 -4.97
C ASP A 117 -11.63 -9.11 -6.49
N ARG A 118 -11.28 -7.92 -6.99
CA ARG A 118 -11.17 -7.67 -8.42
C ARG A 118 -10.15 -8.59 -9.08
N VAL A 119 -8.96 -8.73 -8.49
CA VAL A 119 -7.92 -9.60 -9.02
C VAL A 119 -8.36 -11.05 -8.97
N GLY A 120 -8.99 -11.47 -7.87
CA GLY A 120 -9.55 -12.80 -7.73
C GLY A 120 -10.59 -13.13 -8.80
N ALA A 121 -11.49 -12.18 -9.09
CA ALA A 121 -12.51 -12.32 -10.12
C ALA A 121 -11.89 -12.47 -11.52
N GLU A 122 -10.90 -11.65 -11.84
CA GLU A 122 -10.19 -11.73 -13.12
C GLU A 122 -9.49 -13.07 -13.28
N ARG A 123 -8.89 -13.60 -12.23
CA ARG A 123 -8.25 -14.92 -12.28
C ARG A 123 -9.24 -16.04 -12.50
N HIS A 124 -10.47 -15.87 -12.05
CA HIS A 124 -11.54 -16.86 -12.24
C HIS A 124 -12.04 -16.92 -13.68
N LEU A 125 -11.92 -15.80 -14.41
CA LEU A 125 -12.35 -15.72 -15.81
C LEU A 125 -11.29 -16.26 -16.78
N LEU A 126 -10.11 -16.53 -16.29
CA LEU A 126 -9.02 -17.10 -17.08
C LEU A 126 -8.93 -18.60 -16.83
#